data_a2286fbadf3396bf9746ca03bda5d1da
#
_entry.id   a2286fbadf3396bf9746ca03bda5d1da
#
_cell.length_a   1.000
_cell.length_b   1.000
_cell.length_c   1.000
_cell.angle_alpha   90.00
_cell.angle_beta   90.00
_cell.angle_gamma   90.00
#
_symmetry.space_group_name_H-M   'P 1'
#
loop_
_entity.id
_entity.type
_entity.pdbx_description
1 polymer ?
#
loop_
_entity_poly.entity_id
_entity_poly.type
_entity_poly.pdbx_seq_one_letter_code
_entity_poly.pdbx_strand_id
1 'polypeptide(L)'
;EQLRSLRKTASVPFVFLTRRSDRESIQRGFALGAADYLVKPTSADVIVAKARQIIEGAAARGAPTPSTSKGVSGSLTEMALPDVVQILAHGRKSGQLRVSSKGQSGEVLFLDGQIHHATFGAAHGDEAFYKMLNLSSGEFALDPDVKPTMRSINASAETLLLEGLRRLDEGK
;
A
#
# COMPACT_ATOMS: atom_id res chain seq x y z
N GLU A 1 -7.30 20.13 -13.30
CA GLU A 1 -5.95 20.74 -13.24
C GLU A 1 -5.92 21.96 -12.32
N GLN A 2 -6.85 22.93 -12.45
CA GLN A 2 -6.85 24.15 -11.61
C GLN A 2 -6.90 23.90 -10.10
N LEU A 3 -7.64 22.87 -9.63
CA LEU A 3 -7.68 22.52 -8.20
C LEU A 3 -6.33 22.07 -7.64
N ARG A 4 -5.47 21.46 -8.46
CA ARG A 4 -4.14 20.98 -8.04
C ARG A 4 -3.08 22.08 -8.12
N SER A 5 -3.29 23.13 -8.91
CA SER A 5 -2.36 24.26 -9.01
C SER A 5 -2.43 25.23 -7.83
N LEU A 6 -3.52 25.20 -7.08
CA LEU A 6 -3.72 26.06 -5.92
C LEU A 6 -3.19 25.39 -4.64
N ARG A 7 -2.26 26.01 -3.93
CA ARG A 7 -1.67 25.49 -2.68
C ARG A 7 -2.69 25.05 -1.63
N LYS A 8 -3.83 25.74 -1.54
CA LYS A 8 -4.89 25.45 -0.55
C LYS A 8 -5.71 24.20 -0.88
N THR A 9 -5.80 23.81 -2.14
CA THR A 9 -6.61 22.67 -2.60
C THR A 9 -5.78 21.53 -3.17
N ALA A 10 -4.48 21.70 -3.28
CA ALA A 10 -3.58 20.68 -3.84
C ALA A 10 -3.62 19.35 -3.06
N SER A 11 -3.81 19.41 -1.74
CA SER A 11 -3.89 18.24 -0.85
C SER A 11 -5.32 17.76 -0.60
N VAL A 12 -6.35 18.49 -1.06
CA VAL A 12 -7.74 18.11 -0.84
C VAL A 12 -8.10 16.97 -1.79
N PRO A 13 -8.54 15.80 -1.29
CA PRO A 13 -9.01 14.73 -2.14
C PRO A 13 -10.29 15.15 -2.87
N PHE A 14 -10.41 14.83 -4.14
CA PHE A 14 -11.61 15.07 -4.92
C PHE A 14 -12.07 13.82 -5.65
N VAL A 15 -13.37 13.71 -5.85
CA VAL A 15 -14.04 12.55 -6.46
C VAL A 15 -14.85 13.06 -7.65
N PHE A 16 -14.76 12.37 -8.77
CA PHE A 16 -15.66 12.63 -9.89
C PHE A 16 -17.03 11.95 -9.64
N LEU A 17 -18.09 12.72 -9.79
CA LEU A 17 -19.47 12.23 -9.78
C LEU A 17 -20.13 12.59 -11.11
N THR A 18 -20.19 11.64 -12.04
CA THR A 18 -20.52 11.89 -13.44
C THR A 18 -21.42 10.80 -14.03
N ARG A 19 -22.05 11.08 -15.18
CA ARG A 19 -22.78 10.09 -15.98
C ARG A 19 -21.87 9.32 -16.95
N ARG A 20 -20.64 9.75 -17.15
CA ARG A 20 -19.71 9.07 -18.04
C ARG A 20 -19.15 7.81 -17.36
N SER A 21 -19.37 6.67 -18.00
CA SER A 21 -18.91 5.36 -17.54
C SER A 21 -17.91 4.71 -18.50
N ASP A 22 -17.53 5.43 -19.56
CA ASP A 22 -16.56 4.96 -20.52
C ASP A 22 -15.15 4.87 -19.89
N ARG A 23 -14.43 3.82 -20.26
CA ARG A 23 -13.11 3.50 -19.70
C ARG A 23 -12.10 4.65 -19.84
N GLU A 24 -12.17 5.37 -20.96
CA GLU A 24 -11.28 6.50 -21.23
C GLU A 24 -11.51 7.66 -20.26
N SER A 25 -12.78 8.04 -20.02
CA SER A 25 -13.14 9.09 -19.05
C SER A 25 -12.73 8.72 -17.63
N ILE A 26 -12.88 7.45 -17.23
CA ILE A 26 -12.45 6.95 -15.92
C ILE A 26 -10.93 7.04 -15.79
N GLN A 27 -10.17 6.54 -16.78
CA GLN A 27 -8.70 6.61 -16.78
C GLN A 27 -8.20 8.06 -16.73
N ARG A 28 -8.83 8.95 -17.51
CA ARG A 28 -8.50 10.38 -17.51
C ARG A 28 -8.79 11.03 -16.15
N GLY A 29 -9.89 10.65 -15.49
CA GLY A 29 -10.22 11.09 -14.14
C GLY A 29 -9.13 10.75 -13.12
N PHE A 30 -8.68 9.50 -13.11
CA PHE A 30 -7.59 9.06 -12.24
C PHE A 30 -6.23 9.70 -12.61
N ALA A 31 -5.95 9.88 -13.91
CA ALA A 31 -4.74 10.56 -14.38
C ALA A 31 -4.67 12.04 -13.91
N LEU A 32 -5.81 12.67 -13.68
CA LEU A 32 -5.92 14.02 -13.09
C LEU A 32 -5.78 14.02 -11.56
N GLY A 33 -5.55 12.86 -10.94
CA GLY A 33 -5.33 12.71 -9.51
C GLY A 33 -6.61 12.66 -8.68
N ALA A 34 -7.73 12.19 -9.27
CA ALA A 34 -8.95 11.95 -8.50
C ALA A 34 -8.74 10.85 -7.45
N ALA A 35 -9.30 11.02 -6.28
CA ALA A 35 -9.29 10.02 -5.22
C ALA A 35 -10.25 8.87 -5.54
N ASP A 36 -11.36 9.16 -6.25
CA ASP A 36 -12.30 8.14 -6.73
C ASP A 36 -13.14 8.67 -7.90
N TYR A 37 -13.87 7.76 -8.57
CA TYR A 37 -14.73 8.06 -9.72
C TYR A 37 -16.06 7.33 -9.58
N LEU A 38 -17.14 8.07 -9.36
CA LEU A 38 -18.48 7.55 -9.15
C LEU A 38 -19.37 7.85 -10.37
N VAL A 39 -20.04 6.83 -10.88
CA VAL A 39 -20.92 6.93 -12.03
C VAL A 39 -22.37 7.07 -11.56
N LYS A 40 -23.09 8.07 -12.06
CA LYS A 40 -24.53 8.26 -11.81
C LYS A 40 -25.38 7.27 -12.66
N PRO A 41 -26.47 6.71 -12.13
CA PRO A 41 -27.05 6.93 -10.81
C PRO A 41 -26.28 6.21 -9.69
N THR A 42 -26.05 6.90 -8.56
CA THR A 42 -25.42 6.35 -7.36
C THR A 42 -26.20 6.84 -6.15
N SER A 43 -26.36 5.97 -5.15
CA SER A 43 -27.09 6.33 -3.93
C SER A 43 -26.29 7.27 -3.04
N ALA A 44 -26.98 8.05 -2.21
CA ALA A 44 -26.35 8.94 -1.25
C ALA A 44 -25.46 8.17 -0.26
N ASP A 45 -25.89 6.97 0.14
CA ASP A 45 -25.13 6.11 1.06
C ASP A 45 -23.76 5.72 0.51
N VAL A 46 -23.68 5.39 -0.79
CA VAL A 46 -22.41 5.07 -1.46
C VAL A 46 -21.50 6.31 -1.50
N ILE A 47 -22.06 7.49 -1.76
CA ILE A 47 -21.28 8.74 -1.77
C ILE A 47 -20.71 9.02 -0.38
N VAL A 48 -21.55 8.90 0.66
CA VAL A 48 -21.15 9.12 2.05
C VAL A 48 -20.10 8.10 2.50
N ALA A 49 -20.30 6.82 2.18
CA ALA A 49 -19.34 5.76 2.53
C ALA A 49 -17.97 6.02 1.87
N LYS A 50 -17.96 6.38 0.59
CA LYS A 50 -16.73 6.74 -0.12
C LYS A 50 -16.06 7.99 0.43
N ALA A 51 -16.83 9.03 0.75
CA ALA A 51 -16.30 10.24 1.36
C ALA A 51 -15.65 9.95 2.73
N ARG A 52 -16.30 9.14 3.58
CA ARG A 52 -15.74 8.70 4.86
C ARG A 52 -14.44 7.92 4.67
N GLN A 53 -14.43 6.93 3.80
CA GLN A 53 -13.24 6.13 3.49
C GLN A 53 -12.06 7.00 3.06
N ILE A 54 -12.31 8.01 2.20
CA ILE A 54 -11.27 8.93 1.72
C ILE A 54 -10.78 9.84 2.83
N ILE A 55 -11.68 10.37 3.68
CA ILE A 55 -11.33 11.24 4.81
C ILE A 55 -10.58 10.47 5.90
N GLU A 56 -11.05 9.29 6.26
CA GLU A 56 -10.39 8.43 7.25
C GLU A 56 -9.02 7.97 6.76
N GLY A 57 -8.90 7.59 5.49
CA GLY A 57 -7.62 7.29 4.86
C GLY A 57 -6.67 8.51 4.76
N ALA A 58 -7.19 9.71 4.68
CA ALA A 58 -6.39 10.94 4.71
C ALA A 58 -5.98 11.32 6.15
N ALA A 59 -6.83 11.06 7.15
CA ALA A 59 -6.55 11.33 8.56
C ALA A 59 -5.54 10.33 9.16
N ALA A 60 -5.55 9.07 8.70
CA ALA A 60 -4.55 8.05 9.08
C ALA A 60 -3.15 8.35 8.49
N ARG A 61 -3.09 9.20 7.46
CA ARG A 61 -1.85 9.68 6.84
C ARG A 61 -1.39 10.99 7.49
N GLY A 62 -1.04 10.97 8.76
CA GLY A 62 -0.46 12.12 9.44
C GLY A 62 0.82 12.62 8.74
N ALA A 63 0.65 13.65 7.91
CA ALA A 63 1.58 14.51 7.16
C ALA A 63 1.51 14.33 5.62
N PRO A 64 1.51 15.45 4.87
CA PRO A 64 1.22 15.45 3.43
C PRO A 64 2.46 15.08 2.62
N THR A 65 2.46 13.91 2.03
CA THR A 65 3.22 13.70 0.81
C THR A 65 2.24 13.47 -0.34
N PRO A 66 2.30 14.24 -1.44
CA PRO A 66 1.50 13.96 -2.63
C PRO A 66 2.08 12.74 -3.34
N SER A 67 1.65 11.57 -2.92
CA SER A 67 1.98 10.35 -3.66
C SER A 67 0.88 10.12 -4.69
N THR A 68 1.12 10.53 -5.92
CA THR A 68 0.58 9.89 -7.11
C THR A 68 1.18 8.49 -7.19
N SER A 69 0.99 7.68 -6.16
CA SER A 69 1.55 6.33 -6.16
C SER A 69 0.59 5.42 -6.91
N LYS A 70 1.02 4.92 -8.04
CA LYS A 70 0.59 3.66 -8.66
C LYS A 70 0.88 2.46 -7.75
N GLY A 71 0.74 2.63 -6.42
CA GLY A 71 1.06 1.64 -5.41
C GLY A 71 -0.10 0.67 -5.17
N VAL A 72 0.22 -0.55 -4.88
CA VAL A 72 -0.73 -1.57 -4.41
C VAL A 72 -0.91 -1.37 -2.90
N SER A 73 -2.16 -1.28 -2.44
CA SER A 73 -2.49 -1.20 -1.01
C SER A 73 -3.68 -2.10 -0.71
N GLY A 74 -3.76 -2.59 0.52
CA GLY A 74 -4.83 -3.48 0.93
C GLY A 74 -4.79 -3.79 2.43
N SER A 75 -5.71 -4.67 2.85
CA SER A 75 -5.80 -5.17 4.21
C SER A 75 -5.15 -6.54 4.35
N LEU A 76 -4.39 -6.75 5.42
CA LEU A 76 -3.81 -8.06 5.75
C LEU A 76 -4.88 -9.09 6.18
N THR A 77 -6.10 -8.65 6.46
CA THR A 77 -7.25 -9.54 6.69
C THR A 77 -7.79 -10.16 5.40
N GLU A 78 -7.65 -9.46 4.28
CA GLU A 78 -8.10 -9.92 2.96
C GLU A 78 -6.99 -10.67 2.20
N MET A 79 -5.75 -10.25 2.38
CA MET A 79 -4.58 -10.84 1.74
C MET A 79 -3.42 -10.92 2.74
N ALA A 80 -3.00 -12.12 3.08
CA ALA A 80 -1.90 -12.32 4.03
C ALA A 80 -0.57 -11.75 3.50
N LEU A 81 0.30 -11.31 4.39
CA LEU A 81 1.58 -10.72 4.00
C LEU A 81 2.43 -11.65 3.11
N PRO A 82 2.49 -12.98 3.35
CA PRO A 82 3.19 -13.91 2.44
C PRO A 82 2.71 -13.81 0.98
N ASP A 83 1.39 -13.69 0.77
CA ASP A 83 0.81 -13.60 -0.59
C ASP A 83 1.21 -12.29 -1.27
N VAL A 84 1.16 -11.17 -0.52
CA VAL A 84 1.62 -9.86 -1.01
C VAL A 84 3.08 -9.91 -1.43
N VAL A 85 3.95 -10.48 -0.59
CA VAL A 85 5.40 -10.63 -0.87
C VAL A 85 5.61 -11.51 -2.09
N GLN A 86 4.89 -12.62 -2.23
CA GLN A 86 4.96 -13.51 -3.40
C GLN A 86 4.60 -12.78 -4.70
N ILE A 87 3.51 -12.00 -4.69
CA ILE A 87 3.09 -11.21 -5.86
C ILE A 87 4.18 -10.19 -6.24
N LEU A 88 4.77 -9.52 -5.27
CA LEU A 88 5.82 -8.53 -5.50
C LEU A 88 7.11 -9.18 -6.02
N ALA A 89 7.48 -10.34 -5.48
CA ALA A 89 8.66 -11.11 -5.89
C ALA A 89 8.50 -11.63 -7.31
N HIS A 90 7.41 -12.33 -7.64
CA HIS A 90 7.12 -12.85 -8.99
C HIS A 90 6.97 -11.73 -10.03
N GLY A 91 6.33 -10.62 -9.63
CA GLY A 91 6.18 -9.44 -10.48
C GLY A 91 7.46 -8.61 -10.65
N ARG A 92 8.58 -9.02 -10.04
CA ARG A 92 9.85 -8.29 -10.02
C ARG A 92 9.66 -6.82 -9.66
N LYS A 93 8.78 -6.56 -8.67
CA LYS A 93 8.48 -5.19 -8.26
C LYS A 93 9.61 -4.63 -7.41
N SER A 94 9.83 -3.32 -7.55
CA SER A 94 10.72 -2.54 -6.70
C SER A 94 9.91 -1.51 -5.93
N GLY A 95 10.37 -1.14 -4.75
CA GLY A 95 9.69 -0.15 -3.91
C GLY A 95 9.75 -0.48 -2.42
N GLN A 96 9.04 0.33 -1.65
CA GLN A 96 8.89 0.18 -0.20
C GLN A 96 7.49 -0.33 0.12
N LEU A 97 7.39 -1.53 0.66
CA LEU A 97 6.15 -2.06 1.24
C LEU A 97 6.08 -1.63 2.71
N ARG A 98 5.13 -0.79 3.05
CA ARG A 98 4.81 -0.43 4.44
C ARG A 98 3.72 -1.33 4.95
N VAL A 99 3.87 -1.77 6.18
CA VAL A 99 2.89 -2.61 6.89
C VAL A 99 2.58 -1.97 8.23
N SER A 100 1.31 -1.83 8.58
CA SER A 100 0.89 -1.32 9.87
C SER A 100 -0.10 -2.27 10.53
N SER A 101 0.12 -2.60 11.79
CA SER A 101 -0.73 -3.50 12.58
C SER A 101 -0.65 -3.14 14.06
N LYS A 102 -1.81 -2.99 14.70
CA LYS A 102 -1.93 -2.78 16.16
C LYS A 102 -1.03 -1.66 16.72
N GLY A 103 -0.88 -0.56 15.97
CA GLY A 103 -0.04 0.58 16.38
C GLY A 103 1.46 0.39 16.16
N GLN A 104 1.88 -0.72 15.58
CA GLN A 104 3.25 -0.95 15.11
C GLN A 104 3.33 -0.82 13.60
N SER A 105 4.43 -0.31 13.11
CA SER A 105 4.71 -0.17 11.68
C SER A 105 5.99 -0.89 11.32
N GLY A 106 6.02 -1.44 10.13
CA GLY A 106 7.18 -2.06 9.53
C GLY A 106 7.31 -1.68 8.06
N GLU A 107 8.48 -1.91 7.53
CA GLU A 107 8.83 -1.61 6.14
C GLU A 107 9.63 -2.76 5.54
N VAL A 108 9.35 -3.08 4.28
CA VAL A 108 10.12 -4.02 3.49
C VAL A 108 10.54 -3.36 2.19
N LEU A 109 11.83 -3.28 1.94
CA LEU A 109 12.39 -2.70 0.72
C LEU A 109 12.63 -3.79 -0.33
N PHE A 110 12.00 -3.63 -1.49
CA PHE A 110 12.13 -4.53 -2.64
C PHE A 110 12.96 -3.88 -3.75
N LEU A 111 13.82 -4.67 -4.38
CA LEU A 111 14.47 -4.35 -5.64
C LEU A 111 14.41 -5.56 -6.57
N ASP A 112 13.81 -5.38 -7.75
CA ASP A 112 13.62 -6.43 -8.75
C ASP A 112 13.03 -7.74 -8.18
N GLY A 113 12.06 -7.60 -7.25
CA GLY A 113 11.42 -8.71 -6.58
C GLY A 113 12.20 -9.34 -5.43
N GLN A 114 13.41 -8.85 -5.14
CA GLN A 114 14.22 -9.32 -4.01
C GLN A 114 14.04 -8.41 -2.80
N ILE A 115 14.02 -8.99 -1.60
CA ILE A 115 13.96 -8.24 -0.36
C ILE A 115 15.39 -7.80 -0.01
N HIS A 116 15.62 -6.50 0.07
CA HIS A 116 16.92 -5.91 0.39
C HIS A 116 17.03 -5.52 1.86
N HIS A 117 15.93 -5.09 2.47
CA HIS A 117 15.91 -4.66 3.86
C HIS A 117 14.52 -4.80 4.44
N ALA A 118 14.42 -5.05 5.73
CA ALA A 118 13.15 -5.03 6.47
C ALA A 118 13.35 -4.44 7.86
N THR A 119 12.33 -3.73 8.35
CA THR A 119 12.26 -3.21 9.71
C THR A 119 10.88 -3.44 10.29
N PHE A 120 10.80 -3.75 11.59
CA PHE A 120 9.54 -3.85 12.33
C PHE A 120 9.76 -3.52 13.80
N GLY A 121 9.30 -2.35 14.22
CA GLY A 121 9.62 -1.83 15.55
C GLY A 121 11.14 -1.70 15.76
N ALA A 122 11.69 -2.42 16.72
CA ALA A 122 13.13 -2.46 16.98
C ALA A 122 13.88 -3.58 16.23
N ALA A 123 13.18 -4.46 15.51
CA ALA A 123 13.77 -5.54 14.74
C ALA A 123 14.19 -5.09 13.34
N HIS A 124 15.26 -5.67 12.81
CA HIS A 124 15.82 -5.36 11.50
C HIS A 124 16.19 -6.65 10.74
N GLY A 125 16.23 -6.56 9.41
CA GLY A 125 16.63 -7.69 8.55
C GLY A 125 15.64 -8.85 8.56
N ASP A 126 16.16 -10.06 8.51
CA ASP A 126 15.37 -11.30 8.42
C ASP A 126 14.39 -11.43 9.60
N GLU A 127 14.82 -11.08 10.81
CA GLU A 127 14.00 -11.17 12.02
C GLU A 127 12.80 -10.23 11.98
N ALA A 128 12.97 -9.01 11.46
CA ALA A 128 11.87 -8.06 11.25
C ALA A 128 10.86 -8.61 10.25
N PHE A 129 11.35 -9.20 9.18
CA PHE A 129 10.51 -9.82 8.17
C PHE A 129 9.69 -10.99 8.74
N TYR A 130 10.30 -11.90 9.50
CA TYR A 130 9.59 -13.02 10.13
C TYR A 130 8.54 -12.55 11.14
N LYS A 131 8.81 -11.50 11.90
CA LYS A 131 7.80 -10.90 12.80
C LYS A 131 6.61 -10.35 12.05
N MET A 132 6.84 -9.71 10.89
CA MET A 132 5.75 -9.20 10.06
C MET A 132 4.92 -10.31 9.42
N LEU A 133 5.51 -11.46 9.05
CA LEU A 133 4.77 -12.60 8.50
C LEU A 133 3.71 -13.15 9.48
N ASN A 134 3.90 -12.96 10.78
CA ASN A 134 2.95 -13.35 11.83
C ASN A 134 1.74 -12.41 11.94
N LEU A 135 1.70 -11.31 11.20
CA LEU A 135 0.60 -10.37 11.29
C LEU A 135 -0.63 -10.91 10.56
N SER A 136 -1.72 -11.11 11.29
CA SER A 136 -3.01 -11.58 10.76
C SER A 136 -4.01 -10.46 10.50
N SER A 137 -3.65 -9.22 10.85
CA SER A 137 -4.51 -8.05 10.66
C SER A 137 -3.66 -6.79 10.53
N GLY A 138 -4.15 -5.81 9.79
CA GLY A 138 -3.46 -4.56 9.53
C GLY A 138 -3.64 -4.11 8.09
N GLU A 139 -2.88 -3.11 7.72
CA GLU A 139 -2.90 -2.54 6.37
C GLU A 139 -1.50 -2.60 5.76
N PHE A 140 -1.44 -2.73 4.45
CA PHE A 140 -0.20 -2.61 3.70
C PHE A 140 -0.34 -1.62 2.55
N ALA A 141 0.77 -0.99 2.20
CA ALA A 141 0.88 -0.12 1.04
C ALA A 141 2.27 -0.22 0.42
N LEU A 142 2.32 -0.42 -0.90
CA LEU A 142 3.56 -0.41 -1.67
C LEU A 142 3.77 0.99 -2.28
N ASP A 143 4.93 1.59 -2.03
CA ASP A 143 5.40 2.80 -2.68
C ASP A 143 6.49 2.41 -3.71
N PRO A 144 6.20 2.44 -5.02
CA PRO A 144 7.14 2.01 -6.04
C PRO A 144 8.25 3.03 -6.32
N ASP A 145 8.10 4.27 -5.87
CA ASP A 145 9.05 5.35 -6.15
C ASP A 145 10.26 5.35 -5.18
N VAL A 146 10.17 4.57 -4.09
CA VAL A 146 11.26 4.43 -3.12
C VAL A 146 12.23 3.35 -3.57
N LYS A 147 13.47 3.76 -3.84
CA LYS A 147 14.56 2.81 -4.14
C LYS A 147 15.28 2.38 -2.87
N PRO A 148 15.58 1.10 -2.68
CA PRO A 148 16.35 0.65 -1.52
C PRO A 148 17.78 1.23 -1.57
N THR A 149 18.14 1.90 -0.49
CA THR A 149 19.48 2.45 -0.28
C THR A 149 20.33 1.59 0.65
N MET A 150 19.70 0.63 1.32
CA MET A 150 20.34 -0.27 2.30
C MET A 150 20.06 -1.72 1.95
N ARG A 151 21.04 -2.58 2.22
CA ARG A 151 20.89 -4.03 2.11
C ARG A 151 21.31 -4.68 3.42
N SER A 152 20.35 -5.27 4.12
CA SER A 152 20.59 -6.06 5.34
C SER A 152 20.17 -7.52 5.16
N ILE A 153 19.51 -7.84 4.07
CA ILE A 153 19.00 -9.17 3.73
C ILE A 153 19.69 -9.65 2.47
N ASN A 154 20.29 -10.84 2.53
CA ASN A 154 20.99 -11.46 1.41
C ASN A 154 20.28 -12.71 0.87
N ALA A 155 19.30 -13.23 1.62
CA ALA A 155 18.48 -14.36 1.20
C ALA A 155 17.47 -13.94 0.11
N SER A 156 17.10 -14.88 -0.77
CA SER A 156 16.04 -14.63 -1.74
C SER A 156 14.68 -14.48 -1.04
N ALA A 157 13.74 -13.75 -1.68
CA ALA A 157 12.39 -13.59 -1.14
C ALA A 157 11.70 -14.96 -0.91
N GLU A 158 11.94 -15.95 -1.79
CA GLU A 158 11.42 -17.30 -1.66
C GLU A 158 11.99 -18.03 -0.44
N THR A 159 13.31 -17.93 -0.22
CA THR A 159 13.98 -18.56 0.93
C THR A 159 13.45 -17.96 2.25
N LEU A 160 13.28 -16.63 2.31
CA LEU A 160 12.73 -15.96 3.48
C LEU A 160 11.28 -16.36 3.74
N LEU A 161 10.47 -16.50 2.70
CA LEU A 161 9.09 -16.94 2.83
C LEU A 161 9.00 -18.38 3.34
N LEU A 162 9.79 -19.31 2.77
CA LEU A 162 9.82 -20.71 3.20
C LEU A 162 10.25 -20.82 4.66
N GLU A 163 11.31 -20.15 5.05
CA GLU A 163 11.80 -20.16 6.43
C GLU A 163 10.80 -19.49 7.39
N GLY A 164 10.19 -18.38 6.98
CA GLY A 164 9.18 -17.69 7.76
C GLY A 164 7.92 -18.54 7.99
N LEU A 165 7.43 -19.23 6.95
CA LEU A 165 6.28 -20.13 7.04
C LEU A 165 6.62 -21.36 7.93
N ARG A 166 7.83 -21.92 7.81
CA ARG A 166 8.28 -23.00 8.68
C ARG A 166 8.24 -22.59 10.15
N ARG A 167 8.74 -21.40 10.49
CA ARG A 167 8.72 -20.86 11.87
C ARG A 167 7.30 -20.61 12.38
N LEU A 168 6.37 -20.25 11.49
CA LEU A 168 4.95 -20.10 11.84
C LEU A 168 4.32 -21.45 12.25
N ASP A 169 4.68 -22.53 11.59
CA ASP A 169 4.17 -23.87 11.88
C ASP A 169 4.80 -24.47 13.15
N GLU A 170 6.10 -24.21 13.41
CA GLU A 170 6.81 -24.68 14.60
C GLU A 170 6.45 -23.90 15.87
N GLY A 171 5.90 -22.69 15.75
CA GLY A 171 5.50 -21.82 16.86
C GLY A 171 4.07 -21.95 17.34
N LYS A 172 3.31 -22.96 16.85
CA LYS A 172 1.95 -23.27 17.30
C LYS A 172 1.91 -24.33 18.38
#